data_8203faa0af6bc87cdb788f9ac87b4ec8
#
_entry.id   8203faa0af6bc87cdb788f9ac87b4ec8
#
_cell.length_a   1.000
_cell.length_b   1.000
_cell.length_c   1.000
_cell.angle_alpha   90.00
_cell.angle_beta   90.00
_cell.angle_gamma   90.00
#
_symmetry.space_group_name_H-M   'P 1'
#
loop_
_entity.id
_entity.type
_entity.pdbx_description
1 polymer ?
#
loop_
_entity_poly.entity_id
_entity_poly.type
_entity_poly.pdbx_seq_one_letter_code
_entity_poly.pdbx_strand_id
1 'polypeptide(L)'
;AAAGSPICICTVLKTTLAYHNHGMLEDCYGINLRHLQRMAEQFYGEDDLSIWMPHTDAARGPYTKGMLHSCAVMHKAISILMFKLECQVIDRNPDFQMQGRDFLRRIDWEKHTVRIGEQDYPLRDTAFPTVDPADPTALNDDEKLVLRKLVQSFRQSEKLQQHVEFLYAKGSVYHIENGNLLYHGVVPMTAKGSFAVERFEGRRYSGRALMDYCDARARRGYYAPEGSAERQNGQDVLWYLWCGRLSP
;
A
#
# COMPACT_ATOMS: atom_id res chain seq x y z
N ALA A 1 2.16 3.83 6.47
CA ALA A 1 0.86 4.26 6.99
C ALA A 1 1.00 5.42 7.98
N ALA A 2 1.76 5.26 9.06
CA ALA A 2 1.92 6.28 10.10
C ALA A 2 2.50 7.61 9.60
N ALA A 3 3.29 7.61 8.55
CA ALA A 3 3.76 8.82 7.88
C ALA A 3 2.63 9.61 7.16
N GLY A 4 1.40 9.09 7.15
CA GLY A 4 0.28 9.68 6.43
C GLY A 4 0.30 9.46 4.92
N SER A 5 1.07 8.48 4.43
CA SER A 5 1.08 8.08 3.03
C SER A 5 -0.22 7.38 2.66
N PRO A 6 -1.06 7.92 1.75
CA PRO A 6 -2.33 7.30 1.38
C PRO A 6 -2.16 5.88 0.83
N ILE A 7 -1.17 5.66 -0.04
CA ILE A 7 -0.92 4.33 -0.61
C ILE A 7 -0.49 3.32 0.46
N CYS A 8 0.39 3.71 1.40
CA CYS A 8 0.80 2.83 2.49
C CYS A 8 -0.35 2.51 3.45
N ILE A 9 -1.27 3.47 3.68
CA ILE A 9 -2.49 3.25 4.46
C ILE A 9 -3.38 2.23 3.77
N CYS A 10 -3.65 2.39 2.47
CA CYS A 10 -4.44 1.44 1.69
C CYS A 10 -3.81 0.04 1.70
N THR A 11 -2.49 -0.07 1.57
CA THR A 11 -1.76 -1.34 1.62
C THR A 11 -1.94 -2.06 2.97
N VAL A 12 -1.79 -1.33 4.09
CA VAL A 12 -2.01 -1.90 5.44
C VAL A 12 -3.47 -2.33 5.62
N LEU A 13 -4.42 -1.49 5.25
CA LEU A 13 -5.85 -1.80 5.38
C LEU A 13 -6.26 -2.98 4.49
N LYS A 14 -5.82 -3.01 3.24
CA LYS A 14 -6.07 -4.16 2.35
C LYS A 14 -5.59 -5.46 3.00
N THR A 15 -4.37 -5.47 3.54
CA THR A 15 -3.79 -6.67 4.16
C THR A 15 -4.55 -7.06 5.43
N THR A 16 -4.86 -6.10 6.31
CA THR A 16 -5.57 -6.40 7.57
C THR A 16 -7.02 -6.83 7.34
N LEU A 17 -7.69 -6.28 6.33
CA LEU A 17 -9.04 -6.71 5.92
C LEU A 17 -9.02 -8.10 5.27
N ALA A 18 -8.03 -8.39 4.42
CA ALA A 18 -7.90 -9.71 3.79
C ALA A 18 -7.81 -10.86 4.81
N TYR A 19 -7.34 -10.60 6.03
CA TYR A 19 -7.21 -11.59 7.11
C TYR A 19 -8.15 -11.32 8.30
N HIS A 20 -9.12 -10.44 8.16
CA HIS A 20 -10.04 -10.02 9.24
C HIS A 20 -9.32 -9.51 10.50
N ASN A 21 -8.19 -8.82 10.32
CA ASN A 21 -7.35 -8.30 11.42
C ASN A 21 -7.48 -6.79 11.62
N HIS A 22 -8.33 -6.11 10.85
CA HIS A 22 -8.49 -4.64 10.88
C HIS A 22 -8.96 -4.12 12.25
N GLY A 23 -9.73 -4.90 13.00
CA GLY A 23 -10.16 -4.54 14.36
C GLY A 23 -8.99 -4.23 15.29
N MET A 24 -7.81 -4.85 15.07
CA MET A 24 -6.61 -4.50 15.83
C MET A 24 -6.19 -3.03 15.61
N LEU A 25 -6.40 -2.47 14.43
CA LEU A 25 -6.09 -1.06 14.15
C LEU A 25 -7.04 -0.13 14.90
N GLU A 26 -8.33 -0.50 14.99
CA GLU A 26 -9.35 0.25 15.74
C GLU A 26 -9.11 0.14 17.24
N ASP A 27 -8.97 -1.08 17.77
CA ASP A 27 -8.85 -1.36 19.20
C ASP A 27 -7.52 -0.86 19.81
N CYS A 28 -6.40 -1.08 19.09
CA CYS A 28 -5.08 -0.73 19.61
C CYS A 28 -4.67 0.70 19.35
N TYR A 29 -5.11 1.28 18.23
CA TYR A 29 -4.65 2.57 17.75
C TYR A 29 -5.76 3.61 17.53
N GLY A 30 -7.03 3.24 17.71
CA GLY A 30 -8.17 4.13 17.50
C GLY A 30 -8.37 4.56 16.06
N ILE A 31 -7.92 3.76 15.10
CA ILE A 31 -8.08 4.07 13.68
C ILE A 31 -9.54 3.96 13.29
N ASN A 32 -10.11 5.05 12.75
CA ASN A 32 -11.53 5.11 12.40
C ASN A 32 -11.78 4.72 10.96
N LEU A 33 -12.51 3.62 10.74
CA LEU A 33 -12.83 3.07 9.42
C LEU A 33 -14.26 3.41 8.94
N ARG A 34 -15.06 4.17 9.70
CA ARG A 34 -16.48 4.42 9.38
C ARG A 34 -16.72 5.06 8.03
N HIS A 35 -15.83 5.96 7.58
CA HIS A 35 -15.97 6.58 6.24
C HIS A 35 -15.67 5.57 5.13
N LEU A 36 -14.67 4.70 5.32
CA LEU A 36 -14.39 3.61 4.41
C LEU A 36 -15.57 2.65 4.34
N GLN A 37 -16.10 2.22 5.49
CA GLN A 37 -17.24 1.32 5.54
C GLN A 37 -18.46 1.89 4.82
N ARG A 38 -18.81 3.17 5.08
CA ARG A 38 -19.96 3.80 4.43
C ARG A 38 -19.80 3.87 2.92
N MET A 39 -18.66 4.32 2.43
CA MET A 39 -18.37 4.41 0.99
C MET A 39 -18.37 3.02 0.35
N ALA A 40 -17.77 2.04 1.02
CA ALA A 40 -17.72 0.67 0.54
C ALA A 40 -19.13 0.08 0.40
N GLU A 41 -19.98 0.19 1.41
CA GLU A 41 -21.39 -0.27 1.36
C GLU A 41 -22.19 0.45 0.25
N GLN A 42 -21.98 1.77 0.08
CA GLN A 42 -22.67 2.55 -0.94
C GLN A 42 -22.37 2.07 -2.38
N PHE A 43 -21.12 1.74 -2.67
CA PHE A 43 -20.68 1.42 -4.03
C PHE A 43 -20.60 -0.07 -4.33
N TYR A 44 -20.37 -0.92 -3.30
CA TYR A 44 -20.04 -2.33 -3.48
C TYR A 44 -20.88 -3.29 -2.61
N GLY A 45 -21.84 -2.77 -1.82
CA GLY A 45 -22.61 -3.57 -0.88
C GLY A 45 -23.42 -4.70 -1.51
N GLU A 46 -23.90 -4.48 -2.75
CA GLU A 46 -24.70 -5.45 -3.49
C GLU A 46 -23.89 -6.32 -4.48
N ASP A 47 -22.56 -6.17 -4.51
CA ASP A 47 -21.69 -6.90 -5.43
C ASP A 47 -21.50 -8.38 -5.01
N ASP A 48 -21.07 -9.23 -5.95
CA ASP A 48 -20.52 -10.54 -5.60
C ASP A 48 -19.16 -10.36 -4.93
N LEU A 49 -19.14 -10.57 -3.63
CA LEU A 49 -17.97 -10.43 -2.79
C LEU A 49 -17.20 -11.74 -2.57
N SER A 50 -17.52 -12.80 -3.29
CA SER A 50 -16.97 -14.16 -3.06
C SER A 50 -15.44 -14.19 -3.07
N ILE A 51 -14.79 -13.43 -3.99
CA ILE A 51 -13.32 -13.37 -4.10
C ILE A 51 -12.68 -12.39 -3.11
N TRP A 52 -13.48 -11.56 -2.45
CA TRP A 52 -13.04 -10.54 -1.51
C TRP A 52 -13.21 -10.98 -0.04
N MET A 53 -13.83 -12.15 0.17
CA MET A 53 -14.03 -12.69 1.51
C MET A 53 -12.70 -12.82 2.25
N PRO A 54 -12.64 -12.42 3.53
CA PRO A 54 -11.42 -12.50 4.29
C PRO A 54 -11.04 -13.94 4.61
N HIS A 55 -9.74 -14.21 4.66
CA HIS A 55 -9.19 -15.43 5.20
C HIS A 55 -9.29 -15.39 6.73
N THR A 56 -10.23 -16.11 7.31
CA THR A 56 -10.46 -16.13 8.75
C THR A 56 -9.70 -17.28 9.41
N ASP A 57 -9.23 -17.04 10.64
CA ASP A 57 -8.67 -18.05 11.50
C ASP A 57 -9.78 -18.54 12.45
N ALA A 58 -10.14 -19.83 12.35
CA ALA A 58 -11.16 -20.45 13.22
C ALA A 58 -10.82 -20.34 14.72
N ALA A 59 -9.55 -20.20 15.08
CA ALA A 59 -9.12 -20.03 16.46
C ALA A 59 -9.48 -18.66 17.05
N ARG A 60 -9.84 -17.67 16.22
CA ARG A 60 -10.20 -16.29 16.65
C ARG A 60 -11.68 -16.13 17.00
N GLY A 61 -12.46 -17.18 16.95
CA GLY A 61 -13.85 -17.19 17.39
C GLY A 61 -14.88 -17.14 16.25
N PRO A 62 -16.17 -17.12 16.60
CA PRO A 62 -17.25 -17.15 15.62
C PRO A 62 -17.35 -15.80 14.89
N TYR A 63 -17.28 -15.86 13.56
CA TYR A 63 -17.54 -14.71 12.69
C TYR A 63 -19.00 -14.75 12.22
N THR A 64 -19.72 -13.64 12.36
CA THR A 64 -21.07 -13.53 11.81
C THR A 64 -21.00 -13.24 10.30
N LYS A 65 -22.08 -13.58 9.57
CA LYS A 65 -22.18 -13.24 8.14
C LYS A 65 -22.06 -11.74 7.90
N GLY A 66 -22.65 -10.91 8.76
CA GLY A 66 -22.55 -9.45 8.65
C GLY A 66 -21.13 -8.92 8.84
N MET A 67 -20.36 -9.47 9.81
CA MET A 67 -18.95 -9.10 10.00
C MET A 67 -18.11 -9.46 8.77
N LEU A 68 -18.30 -10.65 8.21
CA LEU A 68 -17.57 -11.08 7.02
C LEU A 68 -17.95 -10.26 5.80
N HIS A 69 -19.23 -9.94 5.62
CA HIS A 69 -19.72 -9.09 4.54
C HIS A 69 -19.10 -7.69 4.63
N SER A 70 -19.24 -7.01 5.77
CA SER A 70 -18.66 -5.68 5.97
C SER A 70 -17.14 -5.65 5.73
N CYS A 71 -16.44 -6.70 6.17
CA CYS A 71 -15.01 -6.84 5.91
C CYS A 71 -14.71 -6.98 4.41
N ALA A 72 -15.45 -7.83 3.69
CA ALA A 72 -15.28 -8.08 2.26
C ALA A 72 -15.56 -6.83 1.42
N VAL A 73 -16.62 -6.08 1.74
CA VAL A 73 -16.98 -4.82 1.07
C VAL A 73 -15.85 -3.80 1.24
N MET A 74 -15.35 -3.60 2.47
CA MET A 74 -14.23 -2.71 2.72
C MET A 74 -12.93 -3.20 2.05
N HIS A 75 -12.70 -4.51 2.02
CA HIS A 75 -11.52 -5.10 1.35
C HIS A 75 -11.52 -4.80 -0.15
N LYS A 76 -12.67 -4.96 -0.82
CA LYS A 76 -12.84 -4.59 -2.24
C LYS A 76 -12.58 -3.10 -2.44
N ALA A 77 -13.26 -2.23 -1.70
CA ALA A 77 -13.16 -0.79 -1.83
C ALA A 77 -11.72 -0.27 -1.65
N ILE A 78 -11.04 -0.71 -0.59
CA ILE A 78 -9.67 -0.26 -0.32
C ILE A 78 -8.66 -0.81 -1.33
N SER A 79 -8.92 -1.99 -1.91
CA SER A 79 -8.07 -2.56 -2.96
C SER A 79 -8.16 -1.75 -4.25
N ILE A 80 -9.35 -1.30 -4.64
CA ILE A 80 -9.53 -0.43 -5.81
C ILE A 80 -8.87 0.93 -5.59
N LEU A 81 -9.04 1.53 -4.41
CA LEU A 81 -8.31 2.75 -4.02
C LEU A 81 -6.79 2.56 -4.10
N MET A 82 -6.29 1.43 -3.61
CA MET A 82 -4.87 1.11 -3.65
C MET A 82 -4.36 1.04 -5.10
N PHE A 83 -5.08 0.38 -6.01
CA PHE A 83 -4.69 0.32 -7.42
C PHE A 83 -4.63 1.69 -8.09
N LYS A 84 -5.61 2.56 -7.83
CA LYS A 84 -5.60 3.95 -8.34
C LYS A 84 -4.35 4.70 -7.84
N LEU A 85 -4.05 4.60 -6.56
CA LEU A 85 -2.90 5.26 -5.95
C LEU A 85 -1.56 4.66 -6.41
N GLU A 86 -1.47 3.34 -6.63
CA GLU A 86 -0.29 2.70 -7.21
C GLU A 86 0.05 3.30 -8.57
N CYS A 87 -0.94 3.41 -9.47
CA CYS A 87 -0.75 4.04 -10.77
C CYS A 87 -0.21 5.48 -10.63
N GLN A 88 -0.79 6.28 -9.71
CA GLN A 88 -0.33 7.66 -9.47
C GLN A 88 1.11 7.72 -8.90
N VAL A 89 1.51 6.77 -8.04
CA VAL A 89 2.90 6.69 -7.55
C VAL A 89 3.85 6.32 -8.68
N ILE A 90 3.47 5.37 -9.54
CA ILE A 90 4.28 4.95 -10.70
C ILE A 90 4.49 6.11 -11.66
N ASP A 91 3.46 6.91 -11.94
CA ASP A 91 3.55 8.10 -12.80
C ASP A 91 4.54 9.13 -12.26
N ARG A 92 4.53 9.38 -10.94
CA ARG A 92 5.44 10.33 -10.31
C ARG A 92 6.89 9.82 -10.24
N ASN A 93 7.09 8.50 -10.30
CA ASN A 93 8.38 7.86 -10.07
C ASN A 93 8.74 6.86 -11.18
N PRO A 94 8.98 7.32 -12.41
CA PRO A 94 9.32 6.43 -13.52
C PRO A 94 10.60 5.61 -13.26
N ASP A 95 11.51 6.13 -12.46
CA ASP A 95 12.75 5.46 -12.05
C ASP A 95 12.52 4.20 -11.20
N PHE A 96 11.35 4.04 -10.57
CA PHE A 96 11.01 2.81 -9.83
C PHE A 96 10.87 1.59 -10.75
N GLN A 97 10.68 1.81 -12.06
CA GLN A 97 10.51 0.75 -13.07
C GLN A 97 9.40 -0.25 -12.69
N MET A 98 8.30 0.26 -12.16
CA MET A 98 7.18 -0.54 -11.64
C MET A 98 5.93 -0.50 -12.53
N GLN A 99 6.07 -0.11 -13.80
CA GLN A 99 4.97 -0.07 -14.77
C GLN A 99 4.24 -1.42 -14.89
N GLY A 100 4.92 -2.51 -14.53
CA GLY A 100 4.32 -3.84 -14.43
C GLY A 100 3.15 -3.95 -13.44
N ARG A 101 3.03 -3.00 -12.48
CA ARG A 101 1.94 -2.94 -11.49
C ARG A 101 0.81 -1.97 -11.84
N ASP A 102 0.90 -1.29 -12.96
CA ASP A 102 -0.18 -0.44 -13.46
C ASP A 102 -1.29 -1.30 -14.08
N PHE A 103 -2.08 -1.96 -13.21
CA PHE A 103 -3.09 -2.91 -13.65
C PHE A 103 -4.34 -2.24 -14.22
N LEU A 104 -4.78 -1.11 -13.65
CA LEU A 104 -6.05 -0.47 -14.06
C LEU A 104 -6.02 -0.01 -15.51
N ARG A 105 -4.88 0.52 -15.99
CA ARG A 105 -4.72 0.97 -17.38
C ARG A 105 -4.55 -0.18 -18.38
N ARG A 106 -4.37 -1.40 -17.89
CA ARG A 106 -4.20 -2.62 -18.71
C ARG A 106 -5.47 -3.43 -18.81
N ILE A 107 -6.56 -2.97 -18.21
CA ILE A 107 -7.86 -3.62 -18.30
C ILE A 107 -8.46 -3.27 -19.66
N ASP A 108 -8.81 -4.32 -20.42
CA ASP A 108 -9.76 -4.23 -21.53
C ASP A 108 -11.17 -4.34 -20.93
N TRP A 109 -11.82 -3.19 -20.80
CA TRP A 109 -13.13 -3.10 -20.16
C TRP A 109 -14.26 -3.75 -20.96
N GLU A 110 -14.09 -3.87 -22.28
CA GLU A 110 -15.08 -4.55 -23.15
C GLU A 110 -14.96 -6.07 -23.04
N LYS A 111 -13.74 -6.59 -23.02
CA LYS A 111 -13.47 -8.03 -22.91
C LYS A 111 -13.39 -8.54 -21.48
N HIS A 112 -13.42 -7.65 -20.50
CA HIS A 112 -13.20 -7.99 -19.09
C HIS A 112 -11.90 -8.79 -18.84
N THR A 113 -10.81 -8.33 -19.44
CA THR A 113 -9.49 -8.95 -19.28
C THR A 113 -8.45 -7.94 -18.80
N VAL A 114 -7.37 -8.43 -18.21
CA VAL A 114 -6.20 -7.61 -17.85
C VAL A 114 -4.94 -8.19 -18.49
N ARG A 115 -4.15 -7.32 -19.11
CA ARG A 115 -2.85 -7.68 -19.71
C ARG A 115 -1.78 -7.79 -18.64
N ILE A 116 -1.19 -8.99 -18.48
CA ILE A 116 -0.03 -9.25 -17.60
C ILE A 116 1.09 -9.86 -18.44
N GLY A 117 2.18 -9.11 -18.62
CA GLY A 117 3.20 -9.46 -19.59
C GLY A 117 2.64 -9.48 -21.00
N GLU A 118 2.76 -10.62 -21.68
CA GLU A 118 2.25 -10.83 -23.06
C GLU A 118 0.90 -11.56 -23.10
N GLN A 119 0.31 -11.86 -21.95
CA GLN A 119 -0.91 -12.66 -21.86
C GLN A 119 -2.07 -11.86 -21.26
N ASP A 120 -3.29 -12.08 -21.80
CA ASP A 120 -4.54 -11.56 -21.26
C ASP A 120 -5.17 -12.59 -20.30
N TYR A 121 -5.56 -12.11 -19.14
CA TYR A 121 -6.22 -12.92 -18.12
C TYR A 121 -7.64 -12.38 -17.89
N PRO A 122 -8.66 -13.26 -17.76
CA PRO A 122 -10.01 -12.84 -17.46
C PRO A 122 -10.08 -12.25 -16.05
N LEU A 123 -10.81 -11.15 -15.91
CA LEU A 123 -11.13 -10.58 -14.61
C LEU A 123 -12.11 -11.51 -13.90
N ARG A 124 -11.87 -11.78 -12.61
CA ARG A 124 -12.78 -12.55 -11.76
C ARG A 124 -13.89 -11.68 -11.16
N ASP A 125 -13.70 -10.39 -11.14
CA ASP A 125 -14.67 -9.38 -10.75
C ASP A 125 -14.64 -8.27 -11.81
N THR A 126 -15.80 -7.84 -12.27
CA THR A 126 -15.97 -6.83 -13.32
C THR A 126 -16.76 -5.62 -12.84
N ALA A 127 -17.21 -5.63 -11.57
CA ALA A 127 -17.99 -4.56 -10.97
C ALA A 127 -17.07 -3.53 -10.28
N PHE A 128 -16.70 -2.48 -11.00
CA PHE A 128 -15.85 -1.39 -10.52
C PHE A 128 -16.54 -0.02 -10.67
N PRO A 129 -17.67 0.25 -9.98
CA PRO A 129 -18.49 1.45 -10.19
C PRO A 129 -17.77 2.77 -9.90
N THR A 130 -16.67 2.75 -9.14
CA THR A 130 -15.87 3.96 -8.87
C THR A 130 -14.75 4.18 -9.86
N VAL A 131 -14.54 3.28 -10.83
CA VAL A 131 -13.50 3.40 -11.86
C VAL A 131 -14.10 3.90 -13.15
N ASP A 132 -13.63 5.05 -13.63
CA ASP A 132 -13.94 5.56 -14.96
C ASP A 132 -12.95 4.93 -15.97
N PRO A 133 -13.42 4.14 -16.95
CA PRO A 133 -12.54 3.58 -17.98
C PRO A 133 -11.75 4.61 -18.78
N ALA A 134 -12.24 5.84 -18.90
CA ALA A 134 -11.55 6.94 -19.60
C ALA A 134 -10.41 7.54 -18.76
N ASP A 135 -10.53 7.52 -17.43
CA ASP A 135 -9.48 7.93 -16.48
C ASP A 135 -9.50 6.99 -15.27
N PRO A 136 -8.97 5.76 -15.42
CA PRO A 136 -9.10 4.71 -14.41
C PRO A 136 -8.36 5.00 -13.10
N THR A 137 -7.50 6.00 -13.08
CA THR A 137 -6.72 6.38 -11.90
C THR A 137 -7.29 7.57 -11.14
N ALA A 138 -8.31 8.24 -11.68
CA ALA A 138 -8.96 9.36 -11.03
C ALA A 138 -9.72 8.90 -9.78
N LEU A 139 -9.59 9.70 -8.72
CA LEU A 139 -10.36 9.51 -7.50
C LEU A 139 -11.65 10.34 -7.57
N ASN A 140 -12.79 9.74 -7.26
CA ASN A 140 -14.02 10.47 -7.06
C ASN A 140 -14.02 11.22 -5.70
N ASP A 141 -15.05 12.00 -5.42
CA ASP A 141 -15.08 12.85 -4.22
C ASP A 141 -15.25 12.03 -2.92
N ASP A 142 -15.98 10.93 -2.97
CA ASP A 142 -16.13 10.01 -1.82
C ASP A 142 -14.78 9.33 -1.50
N GLU A 143 -14.06 8.86 -2.51
CA GLU A 143 -12.72 8.28 -2.38
C GLU A 143 -11.72 9.29 -1.81
N LYS A 144 -11.74 10.54 -2.29
CA LYS A 144 -10.92 11.64 -1.74
C LYS A 144 -11.26 11.92 -0.27
N LEU A 145 -12.55 11.91 0.07
CA LEU A 145 -12.98 12.09 1.46
C LEU A 145 -12.49 10.96 2.36
N VAL A 146 -12.68 9.71 1.94
CA VAL A 146 -12.20 8.53 2.68
C VAL A 146 -10.70 8.61 2.92
N LEU A 147 -9.89 8.89 1.89
CA LEU A 147 -8.44 9.01 2.04
C LEU A 147 -8.04 10.13 3.01
N ARG A 148 -8.66 11.31 2.92
CA ARG A 148 -8.40 12.40 3.88
C ARG A 148 -8.70 11.97 5.33
N LYS A 149 -9.83 11.27 5.56
CA LYS A 149 -10.22 10.80 6.89
C LYS A 149 -9.30 9.69 7.41
N LEU A 150 -8.89 8.78 6.57
CA LEU A 150 -7.92 7.74 6.92
C LEU A 150 -6.56 8.36 7.28
N VAL A 151 -6.02 9.25 6.42
CA VAL A 151 -4.76 9.96 6.71
C VAL A 151 -4.83 10.70 8.03
N GLN A 152 -5.93 11.44 8.28
CA GLN A 152 -6.16 12.13 9.55
C GLN A 152 -6.13 11.16 10.73
N SER A 153 -6.85 10.04 10.64
CA SER A 153 -6.95 9.05 11.72
C SER A 153 -5.58 8.43 12.05
N PHE A 154 -4.82 8.00 11.03
CA PHE A 154 -3.48 7.44 11.22
C PHE A 154 -2.49 8.45 11.82
N ARG A 155 -2.59 9.72 11.46
CA ARG A 155 -1.69 10.78 11.97
C ARG A 155 -2.06 11.24 13.37
N GLN A 156 -3.33 11.20 13.74
CA GLN A 156 -3.82 11.62 15.05
C GLN A 156 -3.76 10.51 16.12
N SER A 157 -3.43 9.28 15.75
CA SER A 157 -3.25 8.19 16.69
C SER A 157 -1.94 8.37 17.47
N GLU A 158 -2.03 8.95 18.67
CA GLU A 158 -0.86 9.21 19.53
C GLU A 158 -0.04 7.95 19.80
N LYS A 159 -0.70 6.85 20.15
CA LYS A 159 -0.03 5.57 20.40
C LYS A 159 0.71 5.05 19.17
N LEU A 160 0.11 5.18 17.97
CA LEU A 160 0.78 4.80 16.73
C LEU A 160 1.99 5.68 16.46
N GLN A 161 1.86 6.99 16.65
CA GLN A 161 2.97 7.92 16.44
C GLN A 161 4.13 7.64 17.42
N GLN A 162 3.84 7.43 18.71
CA GLN A 162 4.88 7.05 19.70
C GLN A 162 5.64 5.79 19.31
N HIS A 163 4.94 4.73 18.88
CA HIS A 163 5.59 3.50 18.42
C HIS A 163 6.46 3.73 17.18
N VAL A 164 5.99 4.52 16.24
CA VAL A 164 6.72 4.79 15.00
C VAL A 164 7.91 5.71 15.25
N GLU A 165 7.78 6.71 16.09
CA GLU A 165 8.91 7.55 16.52
C GLU A 165 10.02 6.71 17.16
N PHE A 166 9.64 5.77 18.02
CA PHE A 166 10.62 4.82 18.60
C PHE A 166 11.31 4.00 17.49
N LEU A 167 10.57 3.47 16.52
CA LEU A 167 11.14 2.72 15.40
C LEU A 167 12.11 3.56 14.56
N TYR A 168 11.77 4.82 14.27
CA TYR A 168 12.68 5.72 13.55
C TYR A 168 13.90 6.16 14.40
N ALA A 169 13.73 6.28 15.72
CA ALA A 169 14.83 6.64 16.61
C ALA A 169 15.85 5.51 16.81
N LYS A 170 15.40 4.25 16.81
CA LYS A 170 16.21 3.07 17.14
C LYS A 170 16.41 2.10 15.98
N GLY A 171 15.55 2.13 14.98
CA GLY A 171 15.59 1.23 13.83
C GLY A 171 16.26 1.86 12.61
N SER A 172 16.55 0.99 11.64
CA SER A 172 17.04 1.36 10.30
C SER A 172 16.69 0.24 9.32
N VAL A 173 16.94 0.46 8.04
CA VAL A 173 16.75 -0.58 7.00
C VAL A 173 17.69 -1.77 7.23
N TYR A 174 18.86 -1.53 7.81
CA TYR A 174 19.80 -2.56 8.28
C TYR A 174 20.52 -2.10 9.54
N HIS A 175 21.09 -3.04 10.27
CA HIS A 175 21.95 -2.77 11.44
C HIS A 175 23.19 -3.68 11.42
N ILE A 176 24.32 -3.15 11.90
CA ILE A 176 25.55 -3.94 12.06
C ILE A 176 25.85 -4.02 13.55
N GLU A 177 25.87 -5.25 14.07
CA GLU A 177 26.16 -5.52 15.48
C GLU A 177 27.12 -6.68 15.60
N ASN A 178 28.23 -6.49 16.34
CA ASN A 178 29.25 -7.51 16.54
C ASN A 178 29.77 -8.17 15.26
N GLY A 179 29.93 -7.39 14.16
CA GLY A 179 30.33 -7.89 12.85
C GLY A 179 29.25 -8.61 12.06
N ASN A 180 28.02 -8.72 12.58
CA ASN A 180 26.88 -9.29 11.87
C ASN A 180 26.05 -8.20 11.19
N LEU A 181 25.63 -8.44 9.94
CA LEU A 181 24.68 -7.62 9.21
C LEU A 181 23.27 -8.15 9.47
N LEU A 182 22.42 -7.33 10.09
CA LEU A 182 21.03 -7.61 10.37
C LEU A 182 20.16 -6.79 9.41
N TYR A 183 19.23 -7.41 8.73
CA TYR A 183 18.28 -6.75 7.81
C TYR A 183 16.99 -7.58 7.71
N HIS A 184 15.88 -6.95 7.33
CA HIS A 184 14.58 -7.61 7.31
C HIS A 184 14.31 -8.31 5.98
N GLY A 185 14.53 -7.61 4.88
CA GLY A 185 14.19 -8.08 3.54
C GLY A 185 15.33 -8.89 2.90
N VAL A 186 16.00 -8.29 1.96
CA VAL A 186 17.03 -8.92 1.15
C VAL A 186 18.14 -7.90 0.81
N VAL A 187 19.35 -8.38 0.58
CA VAL A 187 20.37 -7.60 -0.14
C VAL A 187 20.22 -7.93 -1.63
N PRO A 188 19.72 -7.00 -2.47
CA PRO A 188 19.47 -7.30 -3.88
C PRO A 188 20.74 -7.70 -4.63
N MET A 189 20.71 -8.89 -5.23
CA MET A 189 21.84 -9.49 -5.95
C MET A 189 21.45 -9.85 -7.39
N THR A 190 22.42 -9.86 -8.28
CA THR A 190 22.27 -10.44 -9.63
C THR A 190 22.44 -11.96 -9.56
N ALA A 191 22.00 -12.66 -10.60
CA ALA A 191 22.23 -14.11 -10.73
C ALA A 191 23.73 -14.50 -10.72
N LYS A 192 24.64 -13.55 -10.99
CA LYS A 192 26.09 -13.76 -10.98
C LYS A 192 26.74 -13.45 -9.63
N GLY A 193 25.96 -13.17 -8.57
CA GLY A 193 26.47 -12.89 -7.25
C GLY A 193 27.02 -11.47 -7.03
N SER A 194 26.81 -10.54 -7.98
CA SER A 194 27.13 -9.12 -7.78
C SER A 194 25.92 -8.37 -7.20
N PHE A 195 26.15 -7.26 -6.50
CA PHE A 195 25.05 -6.41 -6.04
C PHE A 195 24.23 -5.89 -7.24
N ALA A 196 22.92 -6.06 -7.16
CA ALA A 196 22.02 -5.45 -8.13
C ALA A 196 22.03 -3.93 -8.00
N VAL A 197 21.89 -3.23 -9.11
CA VAL A 197 21.94 -1.77 -9.18
C VAL A 197 20.55 -1.22 -9.44
N GLU A 198 20.06 -0.38 -8.53
CA GLU A 198 18.86 0.41 -8.73
C GLU A 198 19.21 1.86 -9.08
N ARG A 199 18.26 2.55 -9.72
CA ARG A 199 18.43 3.96 -10.09
C ARG A 199 17.33 4.79 -9.46
N PHE A 200 17.74 5.87 -8.80
CA PHE A 200 16.83 6.87 -8.26
C PHE A 200 17.39 8.26 -8.58
N GLU A 201 16.54 9.14 -9.12
CA GLU A 201 16.90 10.52 -9.44
C GLU A 201 18.17 10.59 -10.32
N GLY A 202 18.28 9.67 -11.30
CA GLY A 202 19.42 9.58 -12.22
C GLY A 202 20.71 9.01 -11.62
N ARG A 203 20.75 8.71 -10.33
CA ARG A 203 21.92 8.12 -9.64
C ARG A 203 21.77 6.62 -9.46
N ARG A 204 22.91 5.92 -9.39
CA ARG A 204 22.98 4.46 -9.22
C ARG A 204 23.28 4.11 -7.77
N TYR A 205 22.51 3.18 -7.23
CA TYR A 205 22.67 2.67 -5.88
C TYR A 205 22.72 1.14 -5.88
N SER A 206 23.59 0.55 -5.04
CA SER A 206 23.69 -0.91 -4.87
C SER A 206 24.21 -1.25 -3.49
N GLY A 207 23.94 -2.45 -3.02
CA GLY A 207 24.40 -2.94 -1.71
C GLY A 207 24.06 -1.92 -0.59
N ARG A 208 25.07 -1.59 0.23
CA ARG A 208 24.92 -0.64 1.35
C ARG A 208 24.38 0.72 0.91
N ALA A 209 24.87 1.27 -0.20
CA ALA A 209 24.43 2.58 -0.66
C ALA A 209 22.93 2.60 -1.02
N LEU A 210 22.37 1.48 -1.50
CA LEU A 210 20.95 1.34 -1.73
C LEU A 210 20.15 1.35 -0.42
N MET A 211 20.62 0.62 0.59
CA MET A 211 19.99 0.60 1.92
C MET A 211 20.04 1.98 2.59
N ASP A 212 21.20 2.65 2.55
CA ASP A 212 21.39 4.00 3.11
C ASP A 212 20.45 5.03 2.41
N TYR A 213 20.30 4.94 1.08
CA TYR A 213 19.38 5.78 0.34
C TYR A 213 17.92 5.55 0.78
N CYS A 214 17.50 4.29 0.85
CA CYS A 214 16.15 3.92 1.26
C CYS A 214 15.84 4.38 2.69
N ASP A 215 16.77 4.18 3.64
CA ASP A 215 16.60 4.63 5.04
C ASP A 215 16.45 6.16 5.11
N ALA A 216 17.32 6.90 4.43
CA ALA A 216 17.28 8.36 4.40
C ALA A 216 15.96 8.87 3.80
N ARG A 217 15.45 8.26 2.73
CA ARG A 217 14.18 8.65 2.10
C ARG A 217 12.97 8.29 2.95
N ALA A 218 12.97 7.11 3.58
CA ALA A 218 11.92 6.72 4.52
C ALA A 218 11.79 7.73 5.67
N ARG A 219 12.91 8.18 6.23
CA ARG A 219 12.95 9.22 7.27
C ARG A 219 12.37 10.55 6.78
N ARG A 220 12.70 10.99 5.57
CA ARG A 220 12.11 12.19 4.97
C ARG A 220 10.59 12.05 4.78
N GLY A 221 10.11 10.87 4.37
CA GLY A 221 8.68 10.58 4.26
C GLY A 221 7.91 10.76 5.58
N TYR A 222 8.60 10.59 6.71
CA TYR A 222 8.00 10.76 8.03
C TYR A 222 8.20 12.16 8.61
N TYR A 223 9.43 12.72 8.54
CA TYR A 223 9.80 13.95 9.26
C TYR A 223 9.71 15.23 8.42
N ALA A 224 9.74 15.16 7.09
CA ALA A 224 9.68 16.35 6.25
C ALA A 224 8.35 17.11 6.43
N PRO A 225 8.31 18.43 6.17
CA PRO A 225 7.11 19.25 6.32
C PRO A 225 5.94 18.71 5.52
N GLU A 226 4.73 18.82 6.08
CA GLU A 226 3.50 18.40 5.42
C GLU A 226 3.31 19.17 4.10
N GLY A 227 2.87 18.43 3.06
CA GLY A 227 2.66 19.01 1.72
C GLY A 227 3.93 19.29 0.94
N SER A 228 5.12 19.05 1.50
CA SER A 228 6.38 19.24 0.76
C SER A 228 6.62 18.12 -0.25
N ALA A 229 7.28 18.45 -1.37
CA ALA A 229 7.72 17.47 -2.37
C ALA A 229 8.68 16.42 -1.77
N GLU A 230 9.49 16.83 -0.81
CA GLU A 230 10.40 15.94 -0.09
C GLU A 230 9.65 14.86 0.70
N ARG A 231 8.57 15.25 1.40
CA ARG A 231 7.70 14.30 2.10
C ARG A 231 7.00 13.35 1.14
N GLN A 232 6.46 13.88 0.04
CA GLN A 232 5.79 13.06 -0.98
C GLN A 232 6.75 12.02 -1.56
N ASN A 233 7.95 12.43 -1.95
CA ASN A 233 8.97 11.53 -2.47
C ASN A 233 9.35 10.46 -1.42
N GLY A 234 9.56 10.85 -0.17
CA GLY A 234 9.85 9.90 0.91
C GLY A 234 8.70 8.91 1.15
N GLN A 235 7.44 9.35 1.06
CA GLN A 235 6.26 8.48 1.16
C GLN A 235 6.16 7.51 -0.02
N ASP A 236 6.51 7.92 -1.23
CA ASP A 236 6.55 7.06 -2.40
C ASP A 236 7.66 6.00 -2.27
N VAL A 237 8.82 6.35 -1.70
CA VAL A 237 9.89 5.37 -1.38
C VAL A 237 9.46 4.41 -0.27
N LEU A 238 8.66 4.82 0.71
CA LEU A 238 8.07 3.89 1.69
C LEU A 238 7.19 2.83 1.03
N TRP A 239 6.44 3.20 -0.01
CA TRP A 239 5.71 2.22 -0.81
C TRP A 239 6.64 1.33 -1.64
N TYR A 240 7.70 1.91 -2.25
CA TYR A 240 8.73 1.13 -2.94
C TYR A 240 9.38 0.10 -2.01
N LEU A 241 9.68 0.45 -0.75
CA LEU A 241 10.22 -0.48 0.24
C LEU A 241 9.29 -1.66 0.54
N TRP A 242 7.99 -1.49 0.36
CA TRP A 242 7.02 -2.57 0.54
C TRP A 242 7.00 -3.56 -0.64
N CYS A 243 7.05 -3.08 -1.87
CA CYS A 243 6.80 -3.90 -3.05
C CYS A 243 7.71 -3.62 -4.24
N GLY A 244 8.76 -2.83 -4.06
CA GLY A 244 9.70 -2.46 -5.11
C GLY A 244 10.51 -3.64 -5.61
N ARG A 245 10.86 -3.58 -6.88
CA ARG A 245 11.56 -4.62 -7.63
C ARG A 245 12.91 -5.04 -7.01
N LEU A 246 13.66 -4.09 -6.46
CA LEU A 246 14.94 -4.27 -5.78
C LEU A 246 14.91 -3.66 -4.38
N SER A 247 13.76 -3.71 -3.69
CA SER A 247 13.65 -3.28 -2.30
C SER A 247 14.57 -4.13 -1.41
N PRO A 248 15.40 -3.49 -0.61
CA PRO A 248 16.25 -4.19 0.36
C PRO A 248 15.48 -4.72 1.56
#